data_1897650207582119edb946aed291b19c
#
_entry.id   1897650207582119edb946aed291b19c
#
_cell.length_a   1.000
_cell.length_b   1.000
_cell.length_c   1.000
_cell.angle_alpha   90.00
_cell.angle_beta   90.00
_cell.angle_gamma   90.00
#
_symmetry.space_group_name_H-M   'P 1'
#
loop_
_entity.id
_entity.type
_entity.pdbx_description
1 polymer ?
#
loop_
_entity_poly.entity_id
_entity_poly.type
_entity_poly.pdbx_seq_one_letter_code
_entity_poly.pdbx_strand_id
1 'polypeptide(L)'
;MQHSPNPHSADVFIKRLIAVGAVAAGLILLWHWRPETPTEPAPVRTVAARGDLAADEKSTIELFEKSRDSVVYITTASLVRDAWTRNVFSVPKGSGSGFIWDEAGHVVTNFHVIAGANEATVKLADGRDYKAALVGASQVHDIAVLKIGVGFKRPPPVPVGTSNDLKVGQKVFAIGNPFGLDWTLTSGIVSALDRSLGGQDGPAVEHLIQTDAAINPGNSGGPLLDSAGRLIGINTAIYSPSGASAGIGFAVPVDTVMRVVPELIKQGKYIRPALGIEIDQQMNERLAELTGIAGVAVLRVQPGSAADQAGLRGVEITPDGVVPGDVIVAIDGKDVDSLSKLFARLDDRQVGDVVKVRLVNNGRTRDGPAPGCQLARHSAIGW
;
A
#
# COMPACT_ATOMS: atom_id res chain seq x y z
N MET A 1 -23.86 11.12 100.12
CA MET A 1 -23.36 12.49 99.89
C MET A 1 -23.44 12.77 98.40
N GLN A 2 -24.49 13.46 97.96
CA GLN A 2 -24.71 13.85 96.57
C GLN A 2 -24.01 15.21 96.36
N HIS A 3 -23.02 15.26 95.52
CA HIS A 3 -22.46 16.50 95.02
C HIS A 3 -23.37 17.05 93.91
N SER A 4 -24.08 18.12 94.14
CA SER A 4 -24.74 18.89 93.09
C SER A 4 -23.69 19.70 92.30
N PRO A 5 -23.74 19.72 90.98
CA PRO A 5 -22.82 20.52 90.16
C PRO A 5 -23.16 22.00 90.33
N ASN A 6 -22.13 22.81 90.53
CA ASN A 6 -22.18 24.25 90.66
C ASN A 6 -22.65 24.92 89.37
N PRO A 7 -23.80 25.63 89.32
CA PRO A 7 -24.37 26.19 88.10
C PRO A 7 -23.54 27.31 87.47
N HIS A 8 -22.59 27.89 88.17
CA HIS A 8 -21.71 28.95 87.63
C HIS A 8 -20.66 28.46 86.63
N SER A 9 -20.31 27.19 86.66
CA SER A 9 -19.28 26.69 85.73
C SER A 9 -19.81 26.41 84.31
N ALA A 10 -21.08 26.04 84.19
CA ALA A 10 -21.73 25.76 82.89
C ALA A 10 -21.96 27.03 82.05
N ASP A 11 -22.32 28.15 82.80
CA ASP A 11 -22.61 29.43 82.14
C ASP A 11 -21.33 30.06 81.50
N VAL A 12 -20.18 29.90 82.17
CA VAL A 12 -18.88 30.39 81.67
C VAL A 12 -18.43 29.57 80.47
N PHE A 13 -18.69 28.24 80.47
CA PHE A 13 -18.34 27.39 79.38
C PHE A 13 -19.16 27.68 78.13
N ILE A 14 -20.46 27.88 78.25
CA ILE A 14 -21.36 28.24 77.16
C ILE A 14 -20.99 29.61 76.55
N LYS A 15 -20.70 30.63 77.41
CA LYS A 15 -20.26 31.95 76.91
C LYS A 15 -18.92 31.87 76.10
N ARG A 16 -18.00 31.03 76.55
CA ARG A 16 -16.73 30.80 75.80
C ARG A 16 -16.97 30.08 74.46
N LEU A 17 -17.86 29.10 74.38
CA LEU A 17 -18.22 28.41 73.14
C LEU A 17 -18.88 29.38 72.15
N ILE A 18 -19.80 30.24 72.61
CA ILE A 18 -20.42 31.25 71.75
C ILE A 18 -19.40 32.29 71.28
N ALA A 19 -18.47 32.71 72.11
CA ALA A 19 -17.39 33.63 71.71
C ALA A 19 -16.46 33.02 70.64
N VAL A 20 -16.07 31.75 70.82
CA VAL A 20 -15.26 31.03 69.84
C VAL A 20 -16.03 30.84 68.53
N GLY A 21 -17.32 30.48 68.55
CA GLY A 21 -18.18 30.37 67.39
C GLY A 21 -18.33 31.70 66.61
N ALA A 22 -18.50 32.81 67.36
CA ALA A 22 -18.59 34.17 66.80
C ALA A 22 -17.27 34.61 66.11
N VAL A 23 -16.12 34.28 66.72
CA VAL A 23 -14.79 34.55 66.12
C VAL A 23 -14.57 33.69 64.85
N ALA A 24 -14.95 32.42 64.92
CA ALA A 24 -14.83 31.52 63.71
C ALA A 24 -15.74 31.99 62.56
N ALA A 25 -17.00 32.40 62.90
CA ALA A 25 -17.92 32.93 61.87
C ALA A 25 -17.41 34.27 61.30
N GLY A 26 -16.82 35.13 62.13
CA GLY A 26 -16.16 36.37 61.66
C GLY A 26 -14.99 36.15 60.79
N LEU A 27 -14.16 35.15 61.07
CA LEU A 27 -13.03 34.76 60.19
C LEU A 27 -13.49 34.15 58.88
N ILE A 28 -14.57 33.36 58.87
CA ILE A 28 -15.17 32.81 57.63
C ILE A 28 -15.77 33.94 56.79
N LEU A 29 -16.45 34.88 57.37
CA LEU A 29 -16.97 36.06 56.68
C LEU A 29 -15.88 36.96 56.16
N LEU A 30 -14.77 37.17 56.86
CA LEU A 30 -13.59 37.88 56.36
C LEU A 30 -12.86 37.13 55.22
N TRP A 31 -12.89 35.81 55.29
CA TRP A 31 -12.37 34.98 54.19
C TRP A 31 -13.20 35.12 52.92
N HIS A 32 -14.51 35.10 53.03
CA HIS A 32 -15.42 35.31 51.90
C HIS A 32 -15.47 36.75 51.39
N TRP A 33 -15.08 37.70 52.21
CA TRP A 33 -15.04 39.13 51.86
C TRP A 33 -13.66 39.58 51.36
N ARG A 34 -12.79 38.65 50.98
CA ARG A 34 -11.57 39.04 50.29
C ARG A 34 -11.98 39.67 48.96
N PRO A 35 -11.62 40.95 48.69
CA PRO A 35 -11.86 41.52 47.37
C PRO A 35 -11.11 40.65 46.36
N GLU A 36 -11.83 40.10 45.36
CA GLU A 36 -11.21 39.48 44.24
C GLU A 36 -10.26 40.51 43.60
N THR A 37 -8.97 40.25 43.68
CA THR A 37 -7.99 41.07 42.93
C THR A 37 -8.43 41.01 41.50
N PRO A 38 -8.65 42.17 40.81
CA PRO A 38 -8.98 42.17 39.42
C PRO A 38 -7.89 41.39 38.66
N THR A 39 -8.28 40.24 38.07
CA THR A 39 -7.37 39.51 37.23
C THR A 39 -7.09 40.42 36.03
N GLU A 40 -5.90 40.96 35.94
CA GLU A 40 -5.49 41.71 34.76
C GLU A 40 -5.79 40.82 33.54
N PRO A 41 -6.51 41.33 32.51
CA PRO A 41 -6.77 40.56 31.30
C PRO A 41 -5.44 40.11 30.73
N ALA A 42 -5.33 38.81 30.48
CA ALA A 42 -4.11 38.23 29.89
C ALA A 42 -3.74 39.02 28.63
N PRO A 43 -2.48 39.43 28.48
CA PRO A 43 -2.08 40.25 27.37
C PRO A 43 -2.41 39.51 26.04
N VAL A 44 -3.17 40.15 25.19
CA VAL A 44 -3.49 39.63 23.86
C VAL A 44 -2.19 39.50 23.10
N ARG A 45 -1.81 38.24 22.77
CA ARG A 45 -0.63 37.98 21.92
C ARG A 45 -0.89 38.50 20.52
N THR A 46 -0.07 39.37 20.04
CA THR A 46 -0.10 39.84 18.65
C THR A 46 0.38 38.72 17.75
N VAL A 47 -0.37 38.42 16.68
CA VAL A 47 0.05 37.48 15.65
C VAL A 47 1.13 38.14 14.79
N ALA A 48 2.32 37.56 14.78
CA ALA A 48 3.38 38.01 13.86
C ALA A 48 2.98 37.67 12.42
N ALA A 49 3.19 38.62 11.50
CA ALA A 49 2.96 38.36 10.10
C ALA A 49 3.92 37.26 9.60
N ARG A 50 3.37 36.31 8.80
CA ARG A 50 4.20 35.31 8.12
C ARG A 50 5.05 36.05 7.06
N GLY A 51 6.33 35.79 7.01
CA GLY A 51 7.18 36.23 5.91
C GLY A 51 6.89 35.48 4.60
N ASP A 52 7.69 35.72 3.57
CA ASP A 52 7.62 34.96 2.32
C ASP A 52 7.92 33.47 2.54
N LEU A 53 7.21 32.62 1.80
CA LEU A 53 7.47 31.19 1.79
C LEU A 53 8.85 30.91 1.18
N ALA A 54 9.56 29.92 1.72
CA ALA A 54 10.79 29.40 1.14
C ALA A 54 10.55 28.78 -0.25
N ALA A 55 11.58 28.69 -1.08
CA ALA A 55 11.44 28.21 -2.44
C ALA A 55 10.93 26.74 -2.52
N ASP A 56 11.36 25.91 -1.61
CA ASP A 56 10.95 24.51 -1.48
C ASP A 56 9.50 24.36 -0.99
N GLU A 57 9.05 25.26 -0.11
CA GLU A 57 7.63 25.33 0.30
C GLU A 57 6.73 25.71 -0.90
N LYS A 58 7.12 26.73 -1.67
CA LYS A 58 6.40 27.16 -2.87
C LYS A 58 6.28 26.02 -3.88
N SER A 59 7.40 25.34 -4.17
CA SER A 59 7.39 24.23 -5.12
C SER A 59 6.51 23.05 -4.66
N THR A 60 6.51 22.76 -3.36
CA THR A 60 5.68 21.69 -2.77
C THR A 60 4.18 22.03 -2.86
N ILE A 61 3.82 23.28 -2.58
CA ILE A 61 2.44 23.78 -2.69
C ILE A 61 1.97 23.69 -4.15
N GLU A 62 2.76 24.22 -5.09
CA GLU A 62 2.42 24.17 -6.51
C GLU A 62 2.26 22.74 -7.05
N LEU A 63 3.15 21.82 -6.64
CA LEU A 63 3.04 20.41 -6.98
C LEU A 63 1.70 19.83 -6.50
N PHE A 64 1.36 20.07 -5.25
CA PHE A 64 0.11 19.58 -4.66
C PHE A 64 -1.12 20.15 -5.37
N GLU A 65 -1.17 21.46 -5.58
CA GLU A 65 -2.29 22.14 -6.26
C GLU A 65 -2.50 21.64 -7.70
N LYS A 66 -1.43 21.33 -8.43
CA LYS A 66 -1.51 20.80 -9.79
C LYS A 66 -1.95 19.33 -9.84
N SER A 67 -1.61 18.55 -8.81
CA SER A 67 -1.77 17.09 -8.86
C SER A 67 -3.03 16.61 -8.14
N ARG A 68 -3.48 17.29 -7.09
CA ARG A 68 -4.57 16.83 -6.22
C ARG A 68 -5.87 16.52 -6.96
N ASP A 69 -6.25 17.33 -7.94
CA ASP A 69 -7.51 17.16 -8.64
C ASP A 69 -7.55 15.89 -9.50
N SER A 70 -6.38 15.36 -9.85
CA SER A 70 -6.21 14.09 -10.57
C SER A 70 -6.25 12.87 -9.64
N VAL A 71 -6.19 13.08 -8.32
CA VAL A 71 -6.28 12.01 -7.31
C VAL A 71 -7.71 11.86 -6.83
N VAL A 72 -8.20 10.64 -6.80
CA VAL A 72 -9.59 10.31 -6.52
C VAL A 72 -9.72 9.47 -5.26
N TYR A 73 -10.86 9.54 -4.60
CA TYR A 73 -11.26 8.65 -3.54
C TYR A 73 -12.09 7.49 -4.09
N ILE A 74 -11.81 6.28 -3.64
CA ILE A 74 -12.50 5.06 -4.07
C ILE A 74 -13.15 4.41 -2.87
N THR A 75 -14.44 4.10 -2.98
CA THR A 75 -15.15 3.26 -2.03
C THR A 75 -15.63 2.00 -2.72
N THR A 76 -15.63 0.92 -1.99
CA THR A 76 -16.05 -0.39 -2.49
C THR A 76 -17.10 -1.00 -1.58
N ALA A 77 -17.99 -1.80 -2.16
CA ALA A 77 -19.02 -2.49 -1.45
C ALA A 77 -19.19 -3.93 -1.96
N SER A 78 -19.63 -4.80 -1.08
CA SER A 78 -20.03 -6.16 -1.40
C SER A 78 -21.55 -6.30 -1.36
N LEU A 79 -22.12 -7.03 -2.30
CA LEU A 79 -23.53 -7.36 -2.31
C LEU A 79 -23.75 -8.63 -1.48
N VAL A 80 -24.41 -8.49 -0.34
CA VAL A 80 -24.77 -9.59 0.55
C VAL A 80 -26.25 -9.91 0.38
N ARG A 81 -26.54 -11.17 0.09
CA ARG A 81 -27.92 -11.64 -0.02
C ARG A 81 -28.36 -12.20 1.33
N ASP A 82 -29.43 -11.65 1.86
CA ASP A 82 -30.08 -12.19 3.06
C ASP A 82 -30.72 -13.55 2.73
N ALA A 83 -30.38 -14.57 3.51
CA ALA A 83 -30.85 -15.95 3.27
C ALA A 83 -32.36 -16.13 3.47
N TRP A 84 -33.00 -15.29 4.31
CA TRP A 84 -34.41 -15.38 4.66
C TRP A 84 -35.27 -14.50 3.75
N THR A 85 -34.91 -13.23 3.59
CA THR A 85 -35.70 -12.26 2.84
C THR A 85 -35.40 -12.27 1.35
N ARG A 86 -34.29 -12.90 0.94
CA ARG A 86 -33.69 -12.83 -0.40
C ARG A 86 -33.33 -11.42 -0.87
N ASN A 87 -33.41 -10.42 0.01
CA ASN A 87 -33.00 -9.07 -0.29
C ASN A 87 -31.49 -9.00 -0.46
N VAL A 88 -31.07 -8.12 -1.37
CA VAL A 88 -29.65 -7.84 -1.60
C VAL A 88 -29.32 -6.51 -0.93
N PHE A 89 -28.34 -6.51 -0.05
CA PHE A 89 -27.85 -5.33 0.65
C PHE A 89 -26.43 -5.02 0.17
N SER A 90 -26.15 -3.74 -0.07
CA SER A 90 -24.81 -3.24 -0.33
C SER A 90 -24.13 -2.93 1.00
N VAL A 91 -23.05 -3.65 1.30
CA VAL A 91 -22.29 -3.51 2.55
C VAL A 91 -20.94 -2.89 2.23
N PRO A 92 -20.57 -1.74 2.83
CA PRO A 92 -19.26 -1.14 2.65
C PRO A 92 -18.15 -2.16 2.95
N LYS A 93 -17.14 -2.23 2.08
CA LYS A 93 -16.04 -3.20 2.20
C LYS A 93 -14.70 -2.54 2.49
N GLY A 94 -14.38 -1.49 1.77
CA GLY A 94 -13.09 -0.80 1.89
C GLY A 94 -13.09 0.54 1.19
N SER A 95 -11.99 1.23 1.36
CA SER A 95 -11.74 2.49 0.68
C SER A 95 -10.24 2.65 0.40
N GLY A 96 -9.93 3.50 -0.55
CA GLY A 96 -8.57 3.86 -0.91
C GLY A 96 -8.55 5.06 -1.84
N SER A 97 -7.40 5.32 -2.41
CA SER A 97 -7.19 6.33 -3.42
C SER A 97 -6.98 5.70 -4.80
N GLY A 98 -7.04 6.54 -5.79
CA GLY A 98 -6.64 6.25 -7.16
C GLY A 98 -6.26 7.54 -7.86
N PHE A 99 -5.93 7.45 -9.13
CA PHE A 99 -5.66 8.63 -9.93
C PHE A 99 -6.15 8.45 -11.37
N ILE A 100 -6.46 9.57 -12.02
CA ILE A 100 -6.88 9.60 -13.42
C ILE A 100 -5.69 9.22 -14.28
N TRP A 101 -5.87 8.17 -15.09
CA TRP A 101 -4.84 7.64 -15.97
C TRP A 101 -4.84 8.29 -17.34
N ASP A 102 -6.03 8.48 -17.90
CA ASP A 102 -6.20 9.02 -19.24
C ASP A 102 -7.49 9.85 -19.41
N GLU A 103 -7.60 10.53 -20.53
CA GLU A 103 -8.78 11.29 -20.90
C GLU A 103 -10.00 10.41 -21.19
N ALA A 104 -9.82 9.11 -21.40
CA ALA A 104 -10.93 8.19 -21.54
C ALA A 104 -11.66 7.93 -20.22
N GLY A 105 -11.07 8.27 -19.06
CA GLY A 105 -11.64 8.10 -17.73
C GLY A 105 -11.29 6.78 -17.10
N HIS A 106 -10.15 6.23 -17.46
CA HIS A 106 -9.56 5.16 -16.68
C HIS A 106 -8.96 5.72 -15.38
N VAL A 107 -9.19 4.99 -14.31
CA VAL A 107 -8.68 5.27 -12.97
C VAL A 107 -7.83 4.10 -12.56
N VAL A 108 -6.59 4.38 -12.18
CA VAL A 108 -5.66 3.36 -11.67
C VAL A 108 -5.66 3.40 -10.15
N THR A 109 -5.65 2.22 -9.54
CA THR A 109 -5.60 2.00 -8.09
C THR A 109 -4.92 0.67 -7.78
N ASN A 110 -4.81 0.31 -6.50
CA ASN A 110 -4.34 -1.03 -6.13
C ASN A 110 -5.43 -2.09 -6.26
N PHE A 111 -5.00 -3.33 -6.54
CA PHE A 111 -5.90 -4.48 -6.55
C PHE A 111 -6.56 -4.71 -5.20
N HIS A 112 -5.80 -4.64 -4.09
CA HIS A 112 -6.33 -4.88 -2.75
C HIS A 112 -7.44 -3.89 -2.35
N VAL A 113 -7.47 -2.67 -2.92
CA VAL A 113 -8.54 -1.68 -2.68
C VAL A 113 -9.88 -2.19 -3.20
N ILE A 114 -9.87 -2.94 -4.32
CA ILE A 114 -11.10 -3.44 -4.97
C ILE A 114 -11.34 -4.93 -4.75
N ALA A 115 -10.43 -5.64 -4.10
CA ALA A 115 -10.46 -7.08 -3.95
C ALA A 115 -11.75 -7.57 -3.30
N GLY A 116 -12.46 -8.49 -3.97
CA GLY A 116 -13.72 -9.09 -3.52
C GLY A 116 -14.88 -8.11 -3.39
N ALA A 117 -14.82 -6.93 -3.99
CA ALA A 117 -15.95 -6.00 -4.10
C ALA A 117 -16.80 -6.33 -5.32
N ASN A 118 -18.10 -6.04 -5.20
CA ASN A 118 -19.04 -6.13 -6.32
C ASN A 118 -19.33 -4.77 -6.95
N GLU A 119 -19.15 -3.71 -6.17
CA GLU A 119 -19.39 -2.34 -6.58
C GLU A 119 -18.21 -1.46 -6.20
N ALA A 120 -17.88 -0.51 -7.07
CA ALA A 120 -16.91 0.54 -6.81
C ALA A 120 -17.49 1.90 -7.18
N THR A 121 -17.23 2.89 -6.34
CA THR A 121 -17.60 4.28 -6.55
C THR A 121 -16.35 5.15 -6.46
N VAL A 122 -16.19 6.03 -7.43
CA VAL A 122 -15.07 6.98 -7.51
C VAL A 122 -15.60 8.38 -7.26
N LYS A 123 -15.05 9.05 -6.25
CA LYS A 123 -15.35 10.46 -5.95
C LYS A 123 -14.23 11.33 -6.48
N LEU A 124 -14.59 12.29 -7.33
CA LEU A 124 -13.66 13.25 -7.93
C LEU A 124 -13.50 14.51 -7.06
N ALA A 125 -12.55 15.35 -7.45
CA ALA A 125 -12.27 16.64 -6.83
C ALA A 125 -13.47 17.60 -6.79
N ASP A 126 -14.41 17.46 -7.71
CA ASP A 126 -15.64 18.24 -7.75
C ASP A 126 -16.69 17.79 -6.72
N GLY A 127 -16.36 16.79 -5.90
CA GLY A 127 -17.21 16.23 -4.85
C GLY A 127 -18.28 15.25 -5.36
N ARG A 128 -18.35 14.99 -6.67
CA ARG A 128 -19.34 14.07 -7.26
C ARG A 128 -18.86 12.64 -7.24
N ASP A 129 -19.82 11.74 -6.99
CA ASP A 129 -19.64 10.29 -6.99
C ASP A 129 -20.00 9.71 -8.35
N TYR A 130 -19.13 8.83 -8.86
CA TYR A 130 -19.30 8.13 -10.13
C TYR A 130 -19.20 6.62 -9.90
N LYS A 131 -20.22 5.89 -10.37
CA LYS A 131 -20.09 4.42 -10.42
C LYS A 131 -18.97 4.05 -11.36
N ALA A 132 -18.10 3.16 -10.90
CA ALA A 132 -16.96 2.68 -11.66
C ALA A 132 -17.13 1.22 -12.03
N ALA A 133 -16.78 0.87 -13.26
CA ALA A 133 -16.71 -0.50 -13.73
C ALA A 133 -15.26 -0.99 -13.67
N LEU A 134 -15.05 -2.22 -13.24
CA LEU A 134 -13.75 -2.87 -13.33
C LEU A 134 -13.42 -3.15 -14.80
N VAL A 135 -12.29 -2.61 -15.28
CA VAL A 135 -11.74 -2.87 -16.62
C VAL A 135 -10.85 -4.10 -16.57
N GLY A 136 -9.97 -4.19 -15.59
CA GLY A 136 -9.07 -5.30 -15.39
C GLY A 136 -8.24 -5.14 -14.14
N ALA A 137 -7.64 -6.24 -13.70
CA ALA A 137 -6.79 -6.25 -12.52
C ALA A 137 -5.65 -7.27 -12.63
N SER A 138 -4.57 -6.98 -11.92
CA SER A 138 -3.43 -7.87 -11.73
C SER A 138 -3.10 -7.96 -10.24
N GLN A 139 -3.45 -9.08 -9.63
CA GLN A 139 -3.19 -9.33 -8.22
C GLN A 139 -1.69 -9.38 -7.91
N VAL A 140 -0.91 -9.99 -8.77
CA VAL A 140 0.55 -10.15 -8.58
C VAL A 140 1.33 -8.84 -8.65
N HIS A 141 0.76 -7.80 -9.25
CA HIS A 141 1.35 -6.47 -9.29
C HIS A 141 0.63 -5.48 -8.36
N ASP A 142 -0.44 -5.93 -7.70
CA ASP A 142 -1.33 -5.10 -6.89
C ASP A 142 -1.86 -3.87 -7.66
N ILE A 143 -2.27 -4.06 -8.92
CA ILE A 143 -2.78 -3.01 -9.81
C ILE A 143 -4.20 -3.34 -10.27
N ALA A 144 -5.10 -2.36 -10.27
CA ALA A 144 -6.42 -2.44 -10.86
C ALA A 144 -6.73 -1.20 -11.69
N VAL A 145 -7.52 -1.38 -12.74
CA VAL A 145 -8.02 -0.30 -13.60
C VAL A 145 -9.54 -0.29 -13.53
N LEU A 146 -10.07 0.86 -13.15
CA LEU A 146 -11.49 1.15 -13.14
C LEU A 146 -11.83 2.10 -14.31
N LYS A 147 -13.10 2.11 -14.72
CA LYS A 147 -13.65 3.03 -15.71
C LYS A 147 -14.80 3.79 -15.13
N ILE A 148 -14.73 5.13 -15.20
CA ILE A 148 -15.84 6.01 -14.86
C ILE A 148 -16.50 6.56 -16.14
N GLY A 149 -17.80 6.88 -16.04
CA GLY A 149 -18.59 7.35 -17.17
C GLY A 149 -18.04 8.62 -17.81
N VAL A 150 -18.38 8.81 -19.08
CA VAL A 150 -18.04 9.97 -19.89
C VAL A 150 -19.13 11.04 -19.80
N GLY A 151 -18.81 12.32 -20.01
CA GLY A 151 -19.78 13.41 -20.11
C GLY A 151 -19.54 14.59 -19.17
N PHE A 152 -18.40 14.65 -18.52
CA PHE A 152 -18.00 15.79 -17.67
C PHE A 152 -16.56 16.21 -17.98
N LYS A 153 -16.21 17.45 -17.64
CA LYS A 153 -14.82 17.93 -17.69
C LYS A 153 -14.03 17.19 -16.62
N ARG A 154 -13.05 16.43 -17.04
CA ARG A 154 -12.21 15.62 -16.14
C ARG A 154 -10.99 16.40 -15.69
N PRO A 155 -10.43 16.10 -14.51
CA PRO A 155 -9.07 16.48 -14.18
C PRO A 155 -8.09 15.93 -15.23
N PRO A 156 -6.98 16.61 -15.51
CA PRO A 156 -5.96 16.08 -16.40
C PRO A 156 -5.35 14.80 -15.81
N PRO A 157 -4.86 13.88 -16.65
CA PRO A 157 -4.09 12.74 -16.19
C PRO A 157 -2.84 13.19 -15.43
N VAL A 158 -2.39 12.37 -14.46
CA VAL A 158 -1.11 12.60 -13.78
C VAL A 158 0.03 12.41 -14.79
N PRO A 159 0.95 13.36 -14.95
CA PRO A 159 2.11 13.20 -15.84
C PRO A 159 2.94 11.99 -15.44
N VAL A 160 3.32 11.16 -16.40
CA VAL A 160 4.09 9.94 -16.14
C VAL A 160 5.58 10.24 -16.19
N GLY A 161 6.32 9.79 -15.16
CA GLY A 161 7.78 9.79 -15.08
C GLY A 161 8.38 8.43 -15.43
N THR A 162 9.52 8.12 -14.83
CA THR A 162 10.18 6.79 -14.90
C THR A 162 10.68 6.38 -13.52
N SER A 163 10.73 5.09 -13.27
CA SER A 163 11.28 4.52 -12.04
C SER A 163 12.65 3.85 -12.24
N ASN A 164 13.11 3.69 -13.49
CA ASN A 164 14.37 3.00 -13.82
C ASN A 164 15.63 3.77 -13.40
N ASP A 165 15.56 5.10 -13.30
CA ASP A 165 16.68 5.98 -12.97
C ASP A 165 16.61 6.55 -11.55
N LEU A 166 15.66 6.08 -10.74
CA LEU A 166 15.51 6.51 -9.35
C LEU A 166 16.77 6.20 -8.53
N LYS A 167 17.06 7.11 -7.61
CA LYS A 167 18.19 6.98 -6.68
C LYS A 167 17.72 7.14 -5.25
N VAL A 168 18.27 6.34 -4.35
CA VAL A 168 18.07 6.52 -2.91
C VAL A 168 18.46 7.94 -2.51
N GLY A 169 17.59 8.59 -1.72
CA GLY A 169 17.73 10.00 -1.33
C GLY A 169 16.93 10.98 -2.20
N GLN A 170 16.37 10.58 -3.34
CA GLN A 170 15.48 11.45 -4.13
C GLN A 170 14.20 11.76 -3.37
N LYS A 171 13.81 13.04 -3.36
CA LYS A 171 12.57 13.52 -2.72
C LYS A 171 11.36 12.97 -3.46
N VAL A 172 10.37 12.52 -2.70
CA VAL A 172 9.11 11.99 -3.21
C VAL A 172 7.92 12.54 -2.45
N PHE A 173 6.74 12.52 -3.08
CA PHE A 173 5.48 12.99 -2.54
C PHE A 173 4.40 11.95 -2.76
N ALA A 174 3.75 11.53 -1.69
CA ALA A 174 2.59 10.65 -1.77
C ALA A 174 1.32 11.47 -1.57
N ILE A 175 0.39 11.34 -2.51
CA ILE A 175 -0.91 12.01 -2.43
C ILE A 175 -1.99 10.93 -2.29
N GLY A 176 -2.98 11.20 -1.44
CA GLY A 176 -4.17 10.40 -1.28
C GLY A 176 -5.36 11.23 -0.86
N ASN A 177 -6.53 10.60 -0.83
CA ASN A 177 -7.76 11.20 -0.33
C ASN A 177 -8.37 10.27 0.74
N PRO A 178 -7.78 10.18 1.95
CA PRO A 178 -8.27 9.34 3.01
C PRO A 178 -9.70 9.74 3.41
N PHE A 179 -10.59 8.77 3.48
CA PHE A 179 -11.98 8.96 3.91
C PHE A 179 -12.84 9.87 3.02
N GLY A 180 -12.32 10.33 1.86
CA GLY A 180 -13.04 11.22 0.95
C GLY A 180 -13.35 12.61 1.53
N LEU A 181 -12.63 13.01 2.58
CA LEU A 181 -12.81 14.30 3.24
C LEU A 181 -12.02 15.40 2.53
N ASP A 182 -10.71 15.20 2.42
CA ASP A 182 -9.78 16.10 1.74
C ASP A 182 -8.51 15.36 1.32
N TRP A 183 -7.78 15.94 0.36
CA TRP A 183 -6.49 15.38 -0.05
C TRP A 183 -5.44 15.57 1.01
N THR A 184 -4.61 14.57 1.18
CA THR A 184 -3.41 14.61 2.02
C THR A 184 -2.18 14.49 1.17
N LEU A 185 -1.16 15.27 1.52
CA LEU A 185 0.18 15.18 0.97
C LEU A 185 1.13 14.71 2.07
N THR A 186 1.89 13.68 1.79
CA THR A 186 3.05 13.33 2.61
C THR A 186 4.31 13.39 1.77
N SER A 187 5.42 13.77 2.36
CA SER A 187 6.71 13.85 1.68
C SER A 187 7.77 13.02 2.38
N GLY A 188 8.71 12.54 1.62
CA GLY A 188 9.83 11.75 2.08
C GLY A 188 10.86 11.61 0.98
N ILE A 189 11.64 10.52 1.05
CA ILE A 189 12.65 10.18 0.05
C ILE A 189 12.47 8.75 -0.43
N VAL A 190 13.08 8.40 -1.54
CA VAL A 190 13.34 7.01 -1.89
C VAL A 190 14.33 6.45 -0.88
N SER A 191 13.89 5.53 -0.03
CA SER A 191 14.71 4.92 1.03
C SER A 191 15.49 3.71 0.53
N ALA A 192 14.89 2.94 -0.38
CA ALA A 192 15.52 1.79 -1.05
C ALA A 192 14.76 1.46 -2.34
N LEU A 193 15.39 0.66 -3.18
CA LEU A 193 14.84 0.15 -4.43
C LEU A 193 14.90 -1.37 -4.45
N ASP A 194 14.16 -1.99 -5.37
CA ASP A 194 14.12 -3.44 -5.60
C ASP A 194 13.75 -4.23 -4.34
N ARG A 195 12.68 -3.80 -3.64
CA ARG A 195 12.15 -4.48 -2.46
C ARG A 195 11.05 -5.45 -2.85
N SER A 196 10.94 -6.54 -2.08
CA SER A 196 9.89 -7.54 -2.19
C SER A 196 9.00 -7.52 -0.96
N LEU A 197 7.70 -7.62 -1.13
CA LEU A 197 6.74 -7.64 -0.03
C LEU A 197 5.76 -8.81 -0.21
N GLY A 198 5.55 -9.58 0.84
CA GLY A 198 4.70 -10.78 0.83
C GLY A 198 5.51 -12.06 0.67
N GLY A 199 4.85 -13.20 0.43
CA GLY A 199 5.51 -14.46 0.07
C GLY A 199 5.40 -15.59 1.09
N GLN A 200 4.81 -15.41 2.28
CA GLN A 200 4.58 -16.57 3.18
C GLN A 200 3.28 -17.31 2.85
N ASP A 201 2.22 -16.59 2.39
CA ASP A 201 0.91 -17.20 2.07
C ASP A 201 0.33 -16.73 0.72
N GLY A 202 1.14 -16.10 -0.15
CA GLY A 202 0.69 -15.57 -1.45
C GLY A 202 1.83 -15.06 -2.32
N PRO A 203 1.53 -14.65 -3.57
CA PRO A 203 2.54 -14.10 -4.46
C PRO A 203 3.15 -12.83 -3.87
N ALA A 204 4.49 -12.76 -3.82
CA ALA A 204 5.18 -11.54 -3.45
C ALA A 204 5.04 -10.49 -4.56
N VAL A 205 4.86 -9.23 -4.17
CA VAL A 205 4.99 -8.08 -5.08
C VAL A 205 6.45 -7.66 -5.07
N GLU A 206 7.06 -7.71 -6.25
CA GLU A 206 8.50 -7.50 -6.44
C GLU A 206 8.82 -6.07 -6.94
N HIS A 207 10.10 -5.71 -6.89
CA HIS A 207 10.65 -4.46 -7.41
C HIS A 207 10.11 -3.18 -6.77
N LEU A 208 9.53 -3.26 -5.57
CA LEU A 208 8.92 -2.12 -4.91
C LEU A 208 9.93 -1.01 -4.58
N ILE A 209 9.47 0.23 -4.73
CA ILE A 209 10.14 1.42 -4.20
C ILE A 209 9.82 1.50 -2.70
N GLN A 210 10.84 1.57 -1.85
CA GLN A 210 10.68 1.87 -0.43
C GLN A 210 10.81 3.37 -0.20
N THR A 211 9.93 3.95 0.61
CA THR A 211 9.93 5.37 0.99
C THR A 211 9.63 5.55 2.48
N ASP A 212 10.13 6.62 3.07
CA ASP A 212 9.77 7.09 4.41
C ASP A 212 8.63 8.12 4.39
N ALA A 213 8.16 8.53 3.19
CA ALA A 213 6.90 9.25 3.08
C ALA A 213 5.80 8.45 3.78
N ALA A 214 5.00 9.10 4.63
CA ALA A 214 3.99 8.40 5.42
C ALA A 214 2.91 7.80 4.51
N ILE A 215 2.94 6.48 4.36
CA ILE A 215 1.89 5.70 3.71
C ILE A 215 0.98 5.17 4.82
N ASN A 216 -0.33 5.43 4.70
CA ASN A 216 -1.36 5.04 5.67
C ASN A 216 -2.61 4.55 4.93
N PRO A 217 -3.53 3.84 5.62
CA PRO A 217 -4.83 3.52 5.05
C PRO A 217 -5.52 4.77 4.51
N GLY A 218 -5.86 4.73 3.23
CA GLY A 218 -6.49 5.84 2.50
C GLY A 218 -5.61 6.51 1.45
N ASN A 219 -4.27 6.49 1.54
CA ASN A 219 -3.42 6.90 0.42
C ASN A 219 -2.93 5.73 -0.47
N SER A 220 -3.22 4.47 -0.09
CA SER A 220 -3.01 3.30 -0.94
C SER A 220 -3.82 3.43 -2.24
N GLY A 221 -3.20 3.14 -3.37
CA GLY A 221 -3.73 3.34 -4.72
C GLY A 221 -3.51 4.75 -5.27
N GLY A 222 -3.15 5.72 -4.44
CA GLY A 222 -2.78 7.06 -4.85
C GLY A 222 -1.37 7.12 -5.47
N PRO A 223 -1.04 8.21 -6.17
CA PRO A 223 0.25 8.36 -6.82
C PRO A 223 1.38 8.66 -5.84
N LEU A 224 2.56 8.08 -6.12
CA LEU A 224 3.85 8.56 -5.64
C LEU A 224 4.47 9.41 -6.74
N LEU A 225 4.82 10.66 -6.42
CA LEU A 225 5.31 11.65 -7.36
C LEU A 225 6.76 12.02 -7.07
N ASP A 226 7.50 12.41 -8.10
CA ASP A 226 8.80 13.06 -7.98
C ASP A 226 8.66 14.57 -7.72
N SER A 227 9.78 15.28 -7.57
CA SER A 227 9.82 16.73 -7.33
C SER A 227 9.25 17.58 -8.47
N ALA A 228 9.05 17.01 -9.66
CA ALA A 228 8.43 17.68 -10.79
C ALA A 228 6.92 17.36 -10.93
N GLY A 229 6.36 16.59 -9.98
CA GLY A 229 4.95 16.16 -9.99
C GLY A 229 4.66 15.03 -10.98
N ARG A 230 5.69 14.29 -11.43
CA ARG A 230 5.52 13.15 -12.32
C ARG A 230 5.33 11.87 -11.51
N LEU A 231 4.45 11.02 -11.98
CA LEU A 231 4.20 9.69 -11.41
C LEU A 231 5.46 8.84 -11.49
N ILE A 232 5.94 8.34 -10.35
CA ILE A 232 7.05 7.39 -10.25
C ILE A 232 6.61 6.06 -9.63
N GLY A 233 5.41 6.00 -9.06
CA GLY A 233 4.85 4.76 -8.51
C GLY A 233 3.43 4.92 -7.99
N ILE A 234 2.85 3.80 -7.52
CA ILE A 234 1.56 3.73 -6.84
C ILE A 234 1.80 3.34 -5.38
N ASN A 235 1.36 4.18 -4.44
CA ASN A 235 1.42 3.85 -3.01
C ASN A 235 0.64 2.56 -2.74
N THR A 236 1.25 1.55 -2.11
CA THR A 236 0.56 0.26 -1.96
C THR A 236 0.46 -0.21 -0.51
N ALA A 237 1.54 -0.40 0.18
CA ALA A 237 1.54 -1.05 1.48
C ALA A 237 2.50 -0.38 2.46
N ILE A 238 2.33 -0.73 3.74
CA ILE A 238 3.27 -0.42 4.80
C ILE A 238 3.76 -1.71 5.45
N TYR A 239 5.01 -1.72 5.87
CA TYR A 239 5.50 -2.72 6.82
C TYR A 239 5.33 -2.16 8.23
N SER A 240 4.27 -2.60 8.91
CA SER A 240 3.94 -2.06 10.23
C SER A 240 3.23 -3.09 11.11
N PRO A 241 3.72 -3.36 12.31
CA PRO A 241 3.03 -4.21 13.28
C PRO A 241 1.71 -3.61 13.81
N SER A 242 1.56 -2.28 13.75
CA SER A 242 0.39 -1.56 14.28
C SER A 242 -0.62 -1.17 13.20
N GLY A 243 -0.30 -1.36 11.91
CA GLY A 243 -1.14 -0.90 10.80
C GLY A 243 -1.03 0.61 10.49
N ALA A 244 -0.20 1.37 11.24
CA ALA A 244 0.10 2.78 10.96
C ALA A 244 1.52 2.91 10.40
N SER A 245 1.81 3.99 9.66
CA SER A 245 3.14 4.24 9.10
C SER A 245 4.21 4.26 10.20
N ALA A 246 5.24 3.42 10.02
CA ALA A 246 6.44 3.39 10.87
C ALA A 246 7.67 3.93 10.13
N GLY A 247 7.48 4.74 9.09
CA GLY A 247 8.57 5.23 8.23
C GLY A 247 9.04 4.22 7.19
N ILE A 248 8.28 3.14 6.97
CA ILE A 248 8.55 2.12 5.94
C ILE A 248 7.29 1.96 5.11
N GLY A 249 7.23 2.67 4.00
CA GLY A 249 6.18 2.58 2.99
C GLY A 249 6.72 1.98 1.69
N PHE A 250 5.83 1.44 0.87
CA PHE A 250 6.16 0.85 -0.41
C PHE A 250 5.27 1.39 -1.51
N ALA A 251 5.83 1.44 -2.72
CA ALA A 251 5.09 1.80 -3.92
C ALA A 251 5.45 0.88 -5.09
N VAL A 252 4.47 0.53 -5.89
CA VAL A 252 4.66 -0.18 -7.16
C VAL A 252 5.30 0.78 -8.16
N PRO A 253 6.44 0.45 -8.79
CA PRO A 253 7.14 1.35 -9.71
C PRO A 253 6.31 1.71 -10.94
N VAL A 254 6.46 2.94 -11.44
CA VAL A 254 5.70 3.40 -12.62
C VAL A 254 6.03 2.60 -13.87
N ASP A 255 7.24 2.08 -14.03
CA ASP A 255 7.57 1.27 -15.22
C ASP A 255 6.81 -0.06 -15.21
N THR A 256 6.51 -0.63 -14.04
CA THR A 256 5.56 -1.75 -13.90
C THR A 256 4.14 -1.31 -14.26
N VAL A 257 3.70 -0.13 -13.80
CA VAL A 257 2.38 0.42 -14.14
C VAL A 257 2.23 0.60 -15.65
N MET A 258 3.25 1.18 -16.30
CA MET A 258 3.28 1.40 -17.76
C MET A 258 3.24 0.11 -18.56
N ARG A 259 3.74 -0.99 -18.03
CA ARG A 259 3.67 -2.31 -18.65
C ARG A 259 2.31 -2.98 -18.44
N VAL A 260 1.76 -2.90 -17.23
CA VAL A 260 0.57 -3.64 -16.82
C VAL A 260 -0.72 -2.94 -17.23
N VAL A 261 -0.86 -1.64 -16.99
CA VAL A 261 -2.11 -0.90 -17.20
C VAL A 261 -2.61 -0.93 -18.65
N PRO A 262 -1.78 -0.73 -19.69
CA PRO A 262 -2.24 -0.83 -21.07
C PRO A 262 -2.80 -2.23 -21.41
N GLU A 263 -2.21 -3.30 -20.87
CA GLU A 263 -2.69 -4.65 -21.08
C GLU A 263 -4.04 -4.89 -20.37
N LEU A 264 -4.20 -4.36 -19.15
CA LEU A 264 -5.48 -4.41 -18.45
C LEU A 264 -6.58 -3.66 -19.21
N ILE A 265 -6.27 -2.49 -19.77
CA ILE A 265 -7.22 -1.71 -20.58
C ILE A 265 -7.61 -2.48 -21.86
N LYS A 266 -6.64 -3.12 -22.53
CA LYS A 266 -6.84 -3.76 -23.80
C LYS A 266 -7.58 -5.10 -23.70
N GLN A 267 -7.31 -5.90 -22.67
CA GLN A 267 -7.77 -7.31 -22.60
C GLN A 267 -8.29 -7.74 -21.23
N GLY A 268 -8.40 -6.83 -20.26
CA GLY A 268 -8.95 -7.10 -18.93
C GLY A 268 -8.03 -7.84 -17.99
N LYS A 269 -6.89 -8.32 -18.45
CA LYS A 269 -5.92 -9.09 -17.67
C LYS A 269 -4.49 -8.86 -18.15
N TYR A 270 -3.54 -9.01 -17.24
CA TYR A 270 -2.13 -9.04 -17.58
C TYR A 270 -1.71 -10.46 -17.96
N ILE A 271 -1.03 -10.61 -19.10
CA ILE A 271 -0.50 -11.89 -19.56
C ILE A 271 1.00 -11.87 -19.37
N ARG A 272 1.47 -12.65 -18.39
CA ARG A 272 2.89 -12.78 -18.09
C ARG A 272 3.59 -13.56 -19.19
N PRO A 273 4.76 -13.12 -19.65
CA PRO A 273 5.64 -13.95 -20.46
C PRO A 273 6.05 -15.21 -19.69
N ALA A 274 6.08 -16.35 -20.35
CA ALA A 274 6.30 -17.63 -19.70
C ALA A 274 7.29 -18.52 -20.49
N LEU A 275 8.00 -19.36 -19.74
CA LEU A 275 8.87 -20.40 -20.29
C LEU A 275 8.10 -21.65 -20.74
N GLY A 276 6.89 -21.86 -20.19
CA GLY A 276 6.11 -23.09 -20.41
C GLY A 276 6.59 -24.24 -19.54
N ILE A 277 6.80 -23.98 -18.27
CA ILE A 277 7.15 -24.96 -17.25
C ILE A 277 6.04 -25.01 -16.18
N GLU A 278 5.86 -26.17 -15.57
CA GLU A 278 5.07 -26.34 -14.36
C GLU A 278 6.01 -26.30 -13.15
N ILE A 279 5.59 -25.60 -12.14
CA ILE A 279 6.31 -25.39 -10.89
C ILE A 279 5.34 -25.53 -9.72
N ASP A 280 5.81 -26.02 -8.59
CA ASP A 280 5.05 -26.11 -7.36
C ASP A 280 5.89 -25.53 -6.22
N GLN A 281 5.32 -24.62 -5.45
CA GLN A 281 6.06 -23.89 -4.41
C GLN A 281 6.49 -24.82 -3.28
N GLN A 282 5.61 -25.69 -2.79
CA GLN A 282 5.94 -26.61 -1.68
C GLN A 282 7.01 -27.62 -2.10
N MET A 283 6.91 -28.14 -3.33
CA MET A 283 7.90 -29.05 -3.89
C MET A 283 9.24 -28.33 -4.08
N ASN A 284 9.20 -27.08 -4.55
CA ASN A 284 10.42 -26.28 -4.73
C ASN A 284 11.15 -26.03 -3.41
N GLU A 285 10.42 -25.69 -2.34
CA GLU A 285 10.98 -25.49 -1.01
C GLU A 285 11.63 -26.80 -0.47
N ARG A 286 10.94 -27.93 -0.62
CA ARG A 286 11.47 -29.25 -0.22
C ARG A 286 12.72 -29.64 -1.01
N LEU A 287 12.74 -29.39 -2.32
CA LEU A 287 13.91 -29.69 -3.16
C LEU A 287 15.08 -28.77 -2.82
N ALA A 288 14.83 -27.49 -2.51
CA ALA A 288 15.88 -26.58 -2.06
C ALA A 288 16.50 -27.03 -0.73
N GLU A 289 15.67 -27.47 0.24
CA GLU A 289 16.14 -28.03 1.51
C GLU A 289 16.98 -29.31 1.33
N LEU A 290 16.53 -30.21 0.45
CA LEU A 290 17.21 -31.50 0.22
C LEU A 290 18.50 -31.36 -0.57
N THR A 291 18.55 -30.43 -1.53
CA THR A 291 19.68 -30.29 -2.47
C THR A 291 20.66 -29.19 -2.07
N GLY A 292 20.23 -28.24 -1.20
CA GLY A 292 20.99 -27.03 -0.87
C GLY A 292 21.10 -26.05 -2.05
N ILE A 293 20.33 -26.24 -3.13
CA ILE A 293 20.35 -25.38 -4.33
C ILE A 293 19.23 -24.36 -4.20
N ALA A 294 19.61 -23.08 -4.05
CA ALA A 294 18.65 -21.99 -4.16
C ALA A 294 18.31 -21.78 -5.65
N GLY A 295 17.03 -21.98 -6.00
CA GLY A 295 16.56 -21.90 -7.39
C GLY A 295 15.12 -22.34 -7.54
N VAL A 296 14.66 -22.45 -8.78
CA VAL A 296 13.31 -22.91 -9.12
C VAL A 296 13.38 -24.24 -9.88
N ALA A 297 12.89 -25.30 -9.24
CA ALA A 297 12.85 -26.62 -9.83
C ALA A 297 11.76 -26.73 -10.91
N VAL A 298 12.13 -27.29 -12.04
CA VAL A 298 11.21 -27.58 -13.16
C VAL A 298 10.54 -28.93 -12.89
N LEU A 299 9.24 -28.92 -12.57
CA LEU A 299 8.50 -30.19 -12.36
C LEU A 299 8.12 -30.84 -13.68
N ARG A 300 7.60 -30.04 -14.61
CA ARG A 300 7.23 -30.51 -15.94
C ARG A 300 7.49 -29.43 -16.98
N VAL A 301 7.83 -29.84 -18.19
CA VAL A 301 7.99 -28.97 -19.35
C VAL A 301 6.81 -29.21 -20.28
N GLN A 302 6.17 -28.15 -20.74
CA GLN A 302 5.06 -28.21 -21.69
C GLN A 302 5.61 -28.51 -23.09
N PRO A 303 5.11 -29.54 -23.79
CA PRO A 303 5.53 -29.84 -25.16
C PRO A 303 5.35 -28.64 -26.10
N GLY A 304 6.36 -28.37 -26.92
CA GLY A 304 6.38 -27.24 -27.86
C GLY A 304 6.60 -25.86 -27.22
N SER A 305 6.79 -25.79 -25.91
CA SER A 305 7.06 -24.53 -25.19
C SER A 305 8.50 -24.02 -25.43
N ALA A 306 8.75 -22.79 -24.96
CA ALA A 306 10.10 -22.23 -24.98
C ALA A 306 11.10 -23.09 -24.17
N ALA A 307 10.68 -23.61 -23.04
CA ALA A 307 11.48 -24.51 -22.21
C ALA A 307 11.77 -25.85 -22.91
N ASP A 308 10.76 -26.41 -23.61
CA ASP A 308 10.92 -27.65 -24.38
C ASP A 308 11.92 -27.48 -25.54
N GLN A 309 11.73 -26.41 -26.32
CA GLN A 309 12.63 -26.06 -27.42
C GLN A 309 14.05 -25.79 -26.96
N ALA A 310 14.20 -25.27 -25.75
CA ALA A 310 15.48 -25.02 -25.09
C ALA A 310 16.02 -26.25 -24.34
N GLY A 311 15.37 -27.41 -24.43
CA GLY A 311 15.84 -28.66 -23.84
C GLY A 311 15.92 -28.66 -22.32
N LEU A 312 15.02 -27.90 -21.62
CA LEU A 312 14.85 -28.02 -20.21
C LEU A 312 14.20 -29.37 -19.87
N ARG A 313 14.55 -29.93 -18.73
CA ARG A 313 14.05 -31.21 -18.27
C ARG A 313 13.26 -31.06 -16.99
N GLY A 314 12.08 -31.63 -16.93
CA GLY A 314 11.29 -31.77 -15.72
C GLY A 314 11.74 -32.94 -14.86
N VAL A 315 11.10 -33.08 -13.72
CA VAL A 315 11.23 -34.25 -12.83
C VAL A 315 10.69 -35.49 -13.56
N GLU A 316 11.44 -36.57 -13.54
CA GLU A 316 11.01 -37.87 -14.09
C GLU A 316 10.80 -38.88 -12.96
N ILE A 317 9.68 -39.60 -13.02
CA ILE A 317 9.41 -40.72 -12.11
C ILE A 317 9.76 -41.99 -12.86
N THR A 318 10.80 -42.68 -12.39
CA THR A 318 11.28 -43.94 -12.95
C THR A 318 10.97 -45.08 -11.99
N PRO A 319 11.05 -46.37 -12.43
CA PRO A 319 10.91 -47.50 -11.52
C PRO A 319 11.94 -47.51 -10.38
N ASP A 320 13.10 -46.90 -10.60
CA ASP A 320 14.20 -46.83 -9.64
C ASP A 320 14.11 -45.62 -8.71
N GLY A 321 13.10 -44.75 -8.88
CA GLY A 321 12.87 -43.58 -8.04
C GLY A 321 12.62 -42.28 -8.83
N VAL A 322 12.71 -41.16 -8.12
CA VAL A 322 12.52 -39.81 -8.68
C VAL A 322 13.86 -39.27 -9.19
N VAL A 323 13.92 -38.96 -10.47
CA VAL A 323 15.06 -38.25 -11.08
C VAL A 323 14.77 -36.74 -11.06
N PRO A 324 15.60 -35.94 -10.38
CA PRO A 324 15.41 -34.48 -10.33
C PRO A 324 15.49 -33.84 -11.72
N GLY A 325 14.59 -32.91 -11.98
CA GLY A 325 14.64 -32.07 -13.15
C GLY A 325 15.73 -30.98 -13.07
N ASP A 326 15.72 -30.08 -14.02
CA ASP A 326 16.57 -28.89 -13.99
C ASP A 326 16.10 -27.92 -12.92
N VAL A 327 17.03 -27.21 -12.27
CA VAL A 327 16.77 -26.12 -11.36
C VAL A 327 17.23 -24.81 -12.02
N ILE A 328 16.32 -23.87 -12.20
CA ILE A 328 16.62 -22.54 -12.75
C ILE A 328 17.25 -21.70 -11.62
N VAL A 329 18.48 -21.24 -11.83
CA VAL A 329 19.24 -20.45 -10.86
C VAL A 329 19.56 -19.01 -11.32
N ALA A 330 19.41 -18.71 -12.61
CA ALA A 330 19.52 -17.36 -13.13
C ALA A 330 18.78 -17.18 -14.47
N ILE A 331 18.32 -15.96 -14.72
CA ILE A 331 17.82 -15.50 -16.03
C ILE A 331 18.60 -14.24 -16.44
N ASP A 332 19.18 -14.25 -17.64
CA ASP A 332 20.00 -13.16 -18.18
C ASP A 332 21.11 -12.69 -17.21
N GLY A 333 21.71 -13.65 -16.51
CA GLY A 333 22.78 -13.40 -15.53
C GLY A 333 22.31 -12.86 -14.18
N LYS A 334 21.02 -12.61 -13.99
CA LYS A 334 20.43 -12.20 -12.70
C LYS A 334 19.97 -13.45 -11.94
N ASP A 335 20.32 -13.56 -10.67
CA ASP A 335 20.00 -14.71 -9.83
C ASP A 335 18.49 -14.91 -9.67
N VAL A 336 18.11 -16.19 -9.59
CA VAL A 336 16.76 -16.69 -9.34
C VAL A 336 16.86 -17.71 -8.20
N ASP A 337 16.56 -17.30 -6.99
CA ASP A 337 16.58 -18.14 -5.78
C ASP A 337 15.19 -18.51 -5.27
N SER A 338 14.14 -17.96 -5.90
CA SER A 338 12.74 -18.14 -5.50
C SER A 338 11.80 -18.01 -6.70
N LEU A 339 10.56 -18.53 -6.55
CA LEU A 339 9.50 -18.37 -7.54
C LEU A 339 9.19 -16.90 -7.82
N SER A 340 9.16 -16.08 -6.77
CA SER A 340 8.90 -14.64 -6.89
C SER A 340 9.94 -13.98 -7.77
N LYS A 341 11.23 -14.28 -7.56
CA LYS A 341 12.31 -13.77 -8.44
C LYS A 341 12.24 -14.30 -9.87
N LEU A 342 11.88 -15.59 -10.04
CA LEU A 342 11.66 -16.10 -11.41
C LEU A 342 10.60 -15.28 -12.11
N PHE A 343 9.45 -15.08 -11.48
CA PHE A 343 8.36 -14.30 -12.05
C PHE A 343 8.75 -12.85 -12.31
N ALA A 344 9.47 -12.21 -11.39
CA ALA A 344 9.95 -10.84 -11.56
C ALA A 344 10.88 -10.71 -12.78
N ARG A 345 11.80 -11.67 -12.97
CA ARG A 345 12.71 -11.67 -14.15
C ARG A 345 11.95 -11.86 -15.47
N LEU A 346 10.88 -12.67 -15.46
CA LEU A 346 10.01 -12.84 -16.63
C LEU A 346 9.15 -11.60 -16.89
N ASP A 347 8.64 -10.95 -15.85
CA ASP A 347 7.86 -9.71 -15.96
C ASP A 347 8.66 -8.53 -16.52
N ASP A 348 9.99 -8.54 -16.38
CA ASP A 348 10.89 -7.57 -17.02
C ASP A 348 10.99 -7.74 -18.56
N ARG A 349 10.33 -8.74 -19.13
CA ARG A 349 10.42 -9.12 -20.55
C ARG A 349 9.05 -9.03 -21.23
N GLN A 350 9.08 -9.11 -22.55
CA GLN A 350 7.87 -9.19 -23.39
C GLN A 350 7.69 -10.59 -23.95
N VAL A 351 6.46 -10.92 -24.33
CA VAL A 351 6.18 -12.13 -25.11
C VAL A 351 6.91 -12.04 -26.45
N GLY A 352 7.71 -13.05 -26.76
CA GLY A 352 8.58 -13.09 -27.93
C GLY A 352 10.05 -12.79 -27.65
N ASP A 353 10.37 -12.19 -26.48
CA ASP A 353 11.76 -11.98 -26.08
C ASP A 353 12.48 -13.32 -25.86
N VAL A 354 13.78 -13.32 -26.11
CA VAL A 354 14.65 -14.46 -25.86
C VAL A 354 15.45 -14.21 -24.60
N VAL A 355 15.35 -15.12 -23.63
CA VAL A 355 16.07 -15.07 -22.37
C VAL A 355 17.10 -16.20 -22.25
N LYS A 356 18.23 -15.91 -21.61
CA LYS A 356 19.26 -16.91 -21.28
C LYS A 356 18.97 -17.48 -19.91
N VAL A 357 18.74 -18.78 -19.81
CA VAL A 357 18.44 -19.47 -18.56
C VAL A 357 19.67 -20.23 -18.11
N ARG A 358 20.11 -20.03 -16.87
CA ARG A 358 21.14 -20.84 -16.22
C ARG A 358 20.49 -21.91 -15.36
N LEU A 359 20.92 -23.14 -15.57
CA LEU A 359 20.35 -24.33 -14.99
C LEU A 359 21.40 -25.07 -14.15
N VAL A 360 20.93 -25.70 -13.06
CA VAL A 360 21.69 -26.69 -12.31
C VAL A 360 20.96 -28.02 -12.37
N ASN A 361 21.68 -29.08 -12.72
CA ASN A 361 21.17 -30.46 -12.71
C ASN A 361 22.27 -31.39 -12.21
N ASN A 362 21.97 -32.24 -11.22
CA ASN A 362 22.91 -33.17 -10.60
C ASN A 362 24.26 -32.51 -10.21
N GLY A 363 24.21 -31.30 -9.63
CA GLY A 363 25.38 -30.52 -9.21
C GLY A 363 26.20 -29.90 -10.34
N ARG A 364 25.78 -30.05 -11.61
CA ARG A 364 26.44 -29.44 -12.77
C ARG A 364 25.65 -28.24 -13.24
N THR A 365 26.33 -27.10 -13.32
CA THR A 365 25.77 -25.87 -13.91
C THR A 365 25.92 -25.91 -15.40
N ARG A 366 24.86 -25.55 -16.13
CA ARG A 366 24.88 -25.36 -17.59
C ARG A 366 24.07 -24.10 -17.94
N ASP A 367 24.48 -23.39 -18.94
CA ASP A 367 23.62 -22.40 -19.58
C ASP A 367 22.66 -23.14 -20.53
N GLY A 368 21.41 -22.73 -20.59
CA GLY A 368 20.46 -23.24 -21.54
C GLY A 368 20.99 -23.06 -22.98
N PRO A 369 20.59 -23.92 -23.95
CA PRO A 369 21.13 -23.87 -25.28
C PRO A 369 20.90 -22.52 -25.98
N ALA A 370 21.86 -22.12 -26.80
CA ALA A 370 21.68 -20.97 -27.68
C ALA A 370 20.69 -21.34 -28.81
N PRO A 371 19.75 -20.46 -29.22
CA PRO A 371 19.74 -19.01 -28.93
C PRO A 371 19.09 -18.57 -27.63
N GLY A 372 18.63 -19.46 -26.72
CA GLY A 372 17.91 -19.15 -25.49
C GLY A 372 16.41 -19.51 -25.57
N CYS A 373 15.66 -19.24 -24.48
CA CYS A 373 14.25 -19.53 -24.43
C CYS A 373 13.44 -18.34 -24.97
N GLN A 374 12.70 -18.51 -26.06
CA GLN A 374 11.79 -17.49 -26.55
C GLN A 374 10.48 -17.53 -25.76
N LEU A 375 10.21 -16.45 -25.00
CA LEU A 375 9.06 -16.38 -24.11
C LEU A 375 7.73 -16.42 -24.87
N ALA A 376 6.80 -17.24 -24.39
CA ALA A 376 5.46 -17.38 -24.95
C ALA A 376 4.40 -16.75 -24.03
N ARG A 377 3.17 -16.62 -24.51
CA ARG A 377 2.02 -16.29 -23.66
C ARG A 377 1.78 -17.45 -22.69
N HIS A 378 1.60 -17.14 -21.42
CA HIS A 378 1.18 -18.13 -20.44
C HIS A 378 -0.20 -18.66 -20.85
N SER A 379 -0.28 -19.89 -21.34
CA SER A 379 -1.54 -20.62 -21.44
C SER A 379 -1.90 -21.03 -20.00
N ALA A 380 -2.94 -20.42 -19.44
CA ALA A 380 -3.44 -20.73 -18.10
C ALA A 380 -3.69 -22.25 -17.98
N ILE A 381 -2.77 -22.95 -17.34
CA ILE A 381 -3.03 -24.26 -16.76
C ILE A 381 -3.07 -24.04 -15.27
N GLY A 382 -4.15 -24.50 -14.67
CA GLY A 382 -4.62 -24.18 -13.33
C GLY A 382 -3.56 -24.28 -12.23
N TRP A 383 -3.79 -23.41 -11.28
CA TRP A 383 -3.21 -23.45 -9.93
C TRP A 383 -4.00 -24.44 -9.08
#